data_1280b5d94e412d2ce9e10d510eaf5b3a
#
_entry.id   1280b5d94e412d2ce9e10d510eaf5b3a
#
_cell.length_a   1.000
_cell.length_b   1.000
_cell.length_c   1.000
_cell.angle_alpha   90.00
_cell.angle_beta   90.00
_cell.angle_gamma   90.00
#
_symmetry.space_group_name_H-M   'P 1'
#
loop_
_entity.id
_entity.type
_entity.pdbx_description
1 polymer ?
#
loop_
_entity_poly.entity_id
_entity_poly.type
_entity_poly.pdbx_seq_one_letter_code
_entity_poly.pdbx_strand_id
1 'polypeptide(L)'
;MTRPPAGARRRSGHIPSPKRRPRHVDGPIPRSILAGQDEGIFRVLPQTVIDNLRRPASENALVWNLLYPQARPTLSLRSLLSLRPLWGSALAEEPDESLTPYFWGYTISGERLDSLDDALDSVDGPGQQTEVDVFLVGTRSLVLVEAKHLAAPGRCGRYLRGRCPEVHVESRGEGPGCRYWEAGEADFSTALEFGPRPTPDSPAPPCAVHYQLGRTLLLSRALAHRLGLRPHVWMIVPRRRWPRLERSWLDFADRLRDPADWRALRVLAWEDVRRLTSDPQG
;
A
#
# COMPACT_ATOMS: atom_id res chain seq x y z
N MET A 1 -4.43 65.05 -31.22
CA MET A 1 -5.39 64.50 -30.27
C MET A 1 -5.04 63.04 -30.13
N THR A 2 -4.21 62.64 -29.13
CA THR A 2 -3.70 61.29 -28.86
C THR A 2 -4.44 60.76 -27.63
N ARG A 3 -5.07 59.55 -27.75
CA ARG A 3 -5.74 58.85 -26.68
C ARG A 3 -4.71 58.17 -25.74
N PRO A 4 -4.93 58.14 -24.43
CA PRO A 4 -4.08 57.41 -23.49
C PRO A 4 -4.39 55.89 -23.49
N PRO A 5 -3.43 55.02 -23.11
CA PRO A 5 -3.62 53.57 -23.09
C PRO A 5 -4.41 53.10 -21.85
N ALA A 6 -5.21 52.05 -22.07
CA ALA A 6 -6.09 51.42 -21.09
C ALA A 6 -5.30 50.72 -19.97
N GLY A 7 -5.81 50.82 -18.75
CA GLY A 7 -5.22 50.39 -17.52
C GLY A 7 -5.00 48.89 -17.39
N ALA A 8 -3.87 48.51 -16.79
CA ALA A 8 -3.49 47.18 -16.39
C ALA A 8 -4.37 46.65 -15.24
N ARG A 9 -5.12 45.60 -15.49
CA ARG A 9 -5.86 44.85 -14.45
C ARG A 9 -4.88 44.17 -13.49
N ARG A 10 -4.87 44.57 -12.24
CA ARG A 10 -4.18 43.89 -11.15
C ARG A 10 -4.80 42.50 -10.97
N ARG A 11 -4.01 41.45 -11.23
CA ARG A 11 -4.36 40.08 -10.84
C ARG A 11 -4.30 39.98 -9.31
N SER A 12 -5.45 39.79 -8.69
CA SER A 12 -5.55 39.42 -7.27
C SER A 12 -4.87 38.06 -7.05
N GLY A 13 -3.72 38.05 -6.40
CA GLY A 13 -3.03 36.84 -6.00
C GLY A 13 -3.88 36.09 -4.99
N HIS A 14 -4.35 34.91 -5.38
CA HIS A 14 -5.02 33.98 -4.49
C HIS A 14 -3.94 33.41 -3.54
N ILE A 15 -3.94 33.87 -2.28
CA ILE A 15 -3.10 33.31 -1.22
C ILE A 15 -3.74 31.97 -0.82
N PRO A 16 -3.07 30.81 -1.05
CA PRO A 16 -3.63 29.54 -0.62
C PRO A 16 -3.69 29.51 0.91
N SER A 17 -4.86 29.24 1.45
CA SER A 17 -5.08 29.06 2.88
C SER A 17 -4.14 27.97 3.42
N PRO A 18 -3.46 28.19 4.57
CA PRO A 18 -2.57 27.22 5.15
C PRO A 18 -3.36 25.93 5.45
N LYS A 19 -2.92 24.81 4.87
CA LYS A 19 -3.47 23.48 5.18
C LYS A 19 -3.37 23.29 6.70
N ARG A 20 -4.50 23.23 7.38
CA ARG A 20 -4.57 22.91 8.81
C ARG A 20 -3.84 21.58 9.03
N ARG A 21 -2.76 21.59 9.80
CA ARG A 21 -2.15 20.35 10.30
C ARG A 21 -3.22 19.56 11.03
N PRO A 22 -3.35 18.25 10.80
CA PRO A 22 -4.26 17.42 11.58
C PRO A 22 -3.94 17.61 13.05
N ARG A 23 -4.94 17.97 13.87
CA ARG A 23 -4.79 18.03 15.32
C ARG A 23 -4.54 16.62 15.81
N HIS A 24 -3.44 16.39 16.54
CA HIS A 24 -3.27 15.19 17.35
C HIS A 24 -4.49 15.06 18.24
N VAL A 25 -5.20 13.96 18.13
CA VAL A 25 -6.30 13.63 19.01
C VAL A 25 -5.73 12.77 20.11
N ASP A 26 -5.38 13.38 21.23
CA ASP A 26 -4.94 12.65 22.42
C ASP A 26 -6.14 11.90 23.02
N GLY A 27 -5.88 10.70 23.54
CA GLY A 27 -6.89 9.87 24.18
C GLY A 27 -7.03 8.47 23.56
N PRO A 28 -7.73 7.55 24.23
CA PRO A 28 -7.97 6.20 23.74
C PRO A 28 -8.83 6.22 22.46
N ILE A 29 -8.64 5.21 21.60
CA ILE A 29 -9.51 5.02 20.44
C ILE A 29 -10.91 4.66 20.94
N PRO A 30 -12.00 5.32 20.47
CA PRO A 30 -13.35 4.97 20.92
C PRO A 30 -13.69 3.51 20.60
N ARG A 31 -14.22 2.77 21.58
CA ARG A 31 -14.61 1.34 21.43
C ARG A 31 -15.64 1.11 20.30
N SER A 32 -16.42 2.12 19.97
CA SER A 32 -17.35 2.08 18.83
C SER A 32 -16.67 2.07 17.46
N ILE A 33 -15.37 2.39 17.38
CA ILE A 33 -14.62 2.43 16.12
C ILE A 33 -13.90 1.12 15.86
N LEU A 34 -13.25 0.55 16.89
CA LEU A 34 -12.45 -0.67 16.77
C LEU A 34 -12.87 -1.75 17.76
N ALA A 35 -12.85 -2.99 17.30
CA ALA A 35 -12.85 -4.15 18.17
C ALA A 35 -11.42 -4.40 18.72
N GLY A 36 -11.31 -5.06 19.88
CA GLY A 36 -10.03 -5.56 20.40
C GLY A 36 -9.01 -4.51 20.80
N GLN A 37 -9.44 -3.35 21.28
CA GLN A 37 -8.51 -2.25 21.66
C GLN A 37 -7.55 -2.57 22.81
N ASP A 38 -7.83 -3.64 23.56
CA ASP A 38 -7.00 -4.09 24.67
C ASP A 38 -5.85 -5.02 24.21
N GLU A 39 -5.77 -5.31 22.90
CA GLU A 39 -4.74 -6.16 22.33
C GLU A 39 -3.35 -5.53 22.41
N GLY A 40 -2.33 -6.39 22.53
CA GLY A 40 -0.93 -5.97 22.69
C GLY A 40 -0.40 -5.09 21.57
N ILE A 41 -0.90 -5.29 20.36
CA ILE A 41 -0.50 -4.52 19.17
C ILE A 41 -0.63 -3.01 19.35
N PHE A 42 -1.67 -2.52 20.05
CA PHE A 42 -1.88 -1.08 20.26
C PHE A 42 -0.81 -0.39 21.11
N ARG A 43 0.08 -1.16 21.75
CA ARG A 43 1.21 -0.65 22.52
C ARG A 43 2.46 -0.43 21.69
N VAL A 44 2.53 -1.09 20.51
CA VAL A 44 3.73 -1.09 19.64
C VAL A 44 3.52 -0.39 18.31
N LEU A 45 2.27 -0.13 17.91
CA LEU A 45 1.98 0.55 16.64
C LEU A 45 2.53 1.97 16.59
N PRO A 46 3.04 2.41 15.43
CA PRO A 46 3.42 3.79 15.20
C PRO A 46 2.26 4.76 15.46
N GLN A 47 2.55 5.94 16.01
CA GLN A 47 1.51 6.93 16.33
C GLN A 47 0.68 7.34 15.11
N THR A 48 1.28 7.37 13.92
CA THR A 48 0.58 7.66 12.65
C THR A 48 -0.50 6.64 12.34
N VAL A 49 -0.24 5.35 12.61
CA VAL A 49 -1.23 4.27 12.46
C VAL A 49 -2.36 4.45 13.47
N ILE A 50 -2.01 4.69 14.74
CA ILE A 50 -2.98 4.95 15.82
C ILE A 50 -3.90 6.13 15.49
N ASP A 51 -3.35 7.23 14.98
CA ASP A 51 -4.13 8.41 14.60
C ASP A 51 -5.10 8.13 13.44
N ASN A 52 -4.70 7.27 12.51
CA ASN A 52 -5.58 6.82 11.45
C ASN A 52 -6.68 5.87 11.97
N LEU A 53 -6.35 4.97 12.89
CA LEU A 53 -7.32 4.05 13.50
C LEU A 53 -8.43 4.77 14.29
N ARG A 54 -8.17 5.98 14.79
CA ARG A 54 -9.18 6.82 15.47
C ARG A 54 -10.26 7.36 14.53
N ARG A 55 -10.10 7.20 13.22
CA ARG A 55 -11.04 7.70 12.21
C ARG A 55 -11.86 6.55 11.65
N PRO A 56 -13.18 6.48 11.88
CA PRO A 56 -14.03 5.34 11.50
C PRO A 56 -14.00 5.00 10.01
N ALA A 57 -13.80 6.00 9.15
CA ALA A 57 -13.75 5.84 7.70
C ALA A 57 -12.33 5.73 7.13
N SER A 58 -11.30 5.63 7.98
CA SER A 58 -9.93 5.41 7.52
C SER A 58 -9.76 4.00 6.97
N GLU A 59 -8.84 3.84 6.02
CA GLU A 59 -8.48 2.53 5.50
C GLU A 59 -7.96 1.61 6.62
N ASN A 60 -7.17 2.15 7.56
CA ASN A 60 -6.65 1.40 8.70
C ASN A 60 -7.78 0.84 9.60
N ALA A 61 -8.76 1.67 10.00
CA ALA A 61 -9.87 1.21 10.84
C ALA A 61 -10.75 0.19 10.10
N LEU A 62 -10.97 0.40 8.81
CA LEU A 62 -11.78 -0.50 7.99
C LEU A 62 -11.09 -1.86 7.81
N VAL A 63 -9.78 -1.89 7.48
CA VAL A 63 -9.06 -3.16 7.29
C VAL A 63 -8.92 -3.94 8.60
N TRP A 64 -8.65 -3.24 9.71
CA TRP A 64 -8.63 -3.87 11.02
C TRP A 64 -9.96 -4.56 11.33
N ASN A 65 -11.07 -3.83 11.29
CA ASN A 65 -12.39 -4.39 11.57
C ASN A 65 -12.84 -5.45 10.55
N LEU A 66 -12.27 -5.47 9.36
CA LEU A 66 -12.56 -6.49 8.35
C LEU A 66 -11.83 -7.80 8.63
N LEU A 67 -10.58 -7.73 9.06
CA LEU A 67 -9.69 -8.90 9.15
C LEU A 67 -9.32 -9.29 10.58
N TYR A 68 -9.65 -8.49 11.60
CA TYR A 68 -9.40 -8.83 12.99
C TYR A 68 -10.24 -10.04 13.41
N PRO A 69 -9.62 -11.17 13.80
CA PRO A 69 -10.34 -12.44 13.99
C PRO A 69 -11.44 -12.39 15.05
N GLN A 70 -11.19 -11.67 16.17
CA GLN A 70 -12.16 -11.57 17.26
C GLN A 70 -13.34 -10.63 16.92
N ALA A 71 -13.16 -9.68 16.01
CA ALA A 71 -14.26 -8.90 15.46
C ALA A 71 -15.11 -9.70 14.47
N ARG A 72 -14.54 -10.76 13.93
CA ARG A 72 -15.11 -11.61 12.90
C ARG A 72 -14.83 -13.08 13.22
N PRO A 73 -15.39 -13.64 14.30
CA PRO A 73 -15.03 -14.99 14.77
C PRO A 73 -15.36 -16.10 13.75
N THR A 74 -16.26 -15.84 12.80
CA THR A 74 -16.62 -16.77 11.73
C THR A 74 -15.73 -16.60 10.49
N LEU A 75 -14.89 -15.55 10.42
CA LEU A 75 -13.97 -15.36 9.30
C LEU A 75 -12.81 -16.35 9.41
N SER A 76 -12.77 -17.30 8.52
CA SER A 76 -11.55 -18.05 8.26
C SER A 76 -10.68 -17.30 7.28
N LEU A 77 -9.47 -16.92 7.68
CA LEU A 77 -8.50 -16.30 6.77
C LEU A 77 -8.11 -17.25 5.64
N ARG A 78 -8.17 -18.56 5.87
CA ARG A 78 -8.06 -19.59 4.86
C ARG A 78 -9.10 -19.42 3.74
N SER A 79 -10.33 -19.06 4.08
CA SER A 79 -11.40 -18.87 3.11
C SER A 79 -11.14 -17.69 2.14
N LEU A 80 -10.24 -16.76 2.49
CA LEU A 80 -9.82 -15.70 1.57
C LEU A 80 -9.13 -16.25 0.32
N LEU A 81 -8.47 -17.40 0.43
CA LEU A 81 -7.74 -18.04 -0.67
C LEU A 81 -8.69 -18.54 -1.76
N SER A 82 -9.92 -18.94 -1.38
CA SER A 82 -10.95 -19.45 -2.30
C SER A 82 -11.86 -18.39 -2.89
N LEU A 83 -11.79 -17.13 -2.42
CA LEU A 83 -12.63 -16.06 -2.95
C LEU A 83 -12.39 -15.83 -4.45
N ARG A 84 -13.47 -15.71 -5.21
CA ARG A 84 -13.40 -15.27 -6.60
C ARG A 84 -12.95 -13.80 -6.65
N PRO A 85 -11.79 -13.51 -7.25
CA PRO A 85 -11.28 -12.15 -7.31
C PRO A 85 -12.04 -11.29 -8.32
N LEU A 86 -11.95 -9.96 -8.17
CA LEU A 86 -12.33 -9.00 -9.20
C LEU A 86 -11.35 -9.08 -10.37
N TRP A 87 -10.08 -9.35 -10.08
CA TRP A 87 -9.02 -9.55 -11.03
C TRP A 87 -7.97 -10.53 -10.47
N GLY A 88 -7.34 -11.29 -11.36
CA GLY A 88 -6.39 -12.34 -11.02
C GLY A 88 -7.04 -13.72 -10.93
N SER A 89 -6.22 -14.74 -10.69
CA SER A 89 -6.69 -16.13 -10.56
C SER A 89 -7.06 -16.47 -9.11
N ALA A 90 -7.91 -17.45 -8.90
CA ALA A 90 -8.09 -18.08 -7.60
C ALA A 90 -6.84 -18.92 -7.26
N LEU A 91 -6.42 -18.91 -5.98
CA LEU A 91 -5.33 -19.77 -5.51
C LEU A 91 -5.87 -21.18 -5.23
N ALA A 92 -6.28 -21.87 -6.29
CA ALA A 92 -6.88 -23.20 -6.18
C ALA A 92 -5.91 -24.25 -5.60
N GLU A 93 -4.61 -23.98 -5.67
CA GLU A 93 -3.56 -24.91 -5.24
C GLU A 93 -3.28 -24.86 -3.71
N GLU A 94 -3.81 -23.85 -3.00
CA GLU A 94 -3.49 -23.60 -1.60
C GLU A 94 -4.73 -23.43 -0.68
N PRO A 95 -5.89 -24.05 -0.98
CA PRO A 95 -7.13 -23.80 -0.24
C PRO A 95 -7.07 -24.25 1.21
N ASP A 96 -6.10 -25.12 1.54
CA ASP A 96 -5.97 -25.74 2.87
C ASP A 96 -4.98 -25.03 3.78
N GLU A 97 -4.36 -23.95 3.34
CA GLU A 97 -3.38 -23.22 4.10
C GLU A 97 -4.03 -22.30 5.14
N SER A 98 -3.61 -22.41 6.40
CA SER A 98 -3.97 -21.45 7.44
C SER A 98 -3.09 -20.21 7.35
N LEU A 99 -3.70 -19.03 7.47
CA LEU A 99 -3.00 -17.75 7.39
C LEU A 99 -3.02 -17.04 8.75
N THR A 100 -1.85 -16.56 9.19
CA THR A 100 -1.70 -15.73 10.39
C THR A 100 -1.61 -14.26 9.96
N PRO A 101 -2.49 -13.38 10.46
CA PRO A 101 -2.44 -11.97 10.10
C PRO A 101 -1.41 -11.21 10.96
N TYR A 102 -0.63 -10.36 10.29
CA TYR A 102 0.22 -9.34 10.90
C TYR A 102 -0.25 -7.98 10.38
N PHE A 103 -0.84 -7.18 11.25
CA PHE A 103 -1.31 -5.83 10.93
C PHE A 103 -0.15 -4.85 11.03
N TRP A 104 0.17 -4.13 9.96
CA TRP A 104 1.34 -3.23 9.89
C TRP A 104 2.64 -3.90 10.33
N GLY A 105 2.73 -5.23 10.11
CA GLY A 105 3.89 -6.05 10.47
C GLY A 105 3.93 -6.56 11.91
N TYR A 106 2.80 -6.51 12.64
CA TYR A 106 2.69 -7.03 14.00
C TYR A 106 1.52 -7.99 14.15
N THR A 107 1.70 -9.05 14.96
CA THR A 107 0.58 -9.88 15.42
C THR A 107 -0.35 -9.06 16.32
N ILE A 108 -1.53 -9.59 16.65
CA ILE A 108 -2.45 -8.97 17.61
C ILE A 108 -1.83 -8.85 19.03
N SER A 109 -0.91 -9.75 19.39
CA SER A 109 -0.15 -9.68 20.65
C SER A 109 0.95 -8.62 20.65
N GLY A 110 1.32 -8.09 19.49
CA GLY A 110 2.36 -7.07 19.33
C GLY A 110 3.73 -7.61 18.94
N GLU A 111 3.82 -8.89 18.54
CA GLU A 111 5.06 -9.49 18.04
C GLU A 111 5.33 -9.03 16.61
N ARG A 112 6.56 -8.65 16.33
CA ARG A 112 7.01 -8.23 14.99
C ARG A 112 7.13 -9.44 14.06
N LEU A 113 6.76 -9.27 12.80
CA LEU A 113 6.98 -10.28 11.76
C LEU A 113 8.47 -10.47 11.52
N ASP A 114 8.92 -11.72 11.61
CA ASP A 114 10.32 -12.09 11.40
C ASP A 114 10.84 -11.60 10.05
N SER A 115 12.11 -11.15 10.04
CA SER A 115 12.82 -10.67 8.85
C SER A 115 12.20 -9.47 8.14
N LEU A 116 11.10 -8.89 8.69
CA LEU A 116 10.44 -7.76 8.04
C LEU A 116 11.33 -6.51 8.04
N ASP A 117 11.99 -6.21 9.15
CA ASP A 117 12.84 -5.02 9.24
C ASP A 117 14.05 -5.13 8.30
N ASP A 118 14.67 -6.32 8.20
CA ASP A 118 15.76 -6.58 7.24
C ASP A 118 15.28 -6.43 5.78
N ALA A 119 14.07 -6.89 5.48
CA ALA A 119 13.49 -6.74 4.14
C ALA A 119 13.17 -5.26 3.83
N LEU A 120 12.64 -4.52 4.80
CA LEU A 120 12.38 -3.08 4.66
C LEU A 120 13.68 -2.30 4.46
N ASP A 121 14.72 -2.61 5.22
CA ASP A 121 16.03 -1.94 5.09
C ASP A 121 16.68 -2.25 3.75
N SER A 122 16.54 -3.47 3.23
CA SER A 122 17.09 -3.82 1.92
C SER A 122 16.35 -3.14 0.76
N VAL A 123 15.03 -3.01 0.84
CA VAL A 123 14.20 -2.40 -0.22
C VAL A 123 14.13 -0.88 -0.10
N ASP A 124 13.80 -0.36 1.07
CA ASP A 124 13.54 1.07 1.27
C ASP A 124 14.75 1.85 1.81
N GLY A 125 15.65 1.16 2.52
CA GLY A 125 16.73 1.79 3.27
C GLY A 125 16.25 2.60 4.47
N PRO A 126 17.14 3.41 5.04
CA PRO A 126 16.81 4.24 6.18
C PRO A 126 15.78 5.32 5.80
N GLY A 127 14.84 5.60 6.69
CA GLY A 127 13.86 6.67 6.54
C GLY A 127 12.41 6.17 6.45
N GLN A 128 11.62 6.75 5.55
CA GLN A 128 10.22 6.35 5.39
C GLN A 128 10.12 5.04 4.63
N GLN A 129 9.84 3.97 5.37
CA GLN A 129 9.67 2.61 4.85
C GLN A 129 8.27 2.37 4.26
N THR A 130 8.13 1.28 3.49
CA THR A 130 6.85 0.83 2.95
C THR A 130 5.94 0.40 4.10
N GLU A 131 4.78 1.02 4.20
CA GLU A 131 3.72 0.59 5.11
C GLU A 131 2.75 -0.30 4.33
N VAL A 132 2.63 -1.55 4.74
CA VAL A 132 1.67 -2.54 4.23
C VAL A 132 0.58 -2.73 5.28
N ASP A 133 -0.68 -2.71 4.88
CA ASP A 133 -1.79 -2.76 5.83
C ASP A 133 -1.85 -4.09 6.57
N VAL A 134 -1.71 -5.22 5.84
CA VAL A 134 -1.73 -6.56 6.46
C VAL A 134 -0.78 -7.50 5.70
N PHE A 135 -0.02 -8.29 6.45
CA PHE A 135 0.67 -9.47 5.94
C PHE A 135 -0.10 -10.70 6.40
N LEU A 136 -0.42 -11.61 5.49
CA LEU A 136 -0.98 -12.90 5.81
C LEU A 136 0.12 -13.94 5.59
N VAL A 137 0.53 -14.58 6.66
CA VAL A 137 1.66 -15.52 6.64
C VAL A 137 1.13 -16.94 6.82
N GLY A 138 1.36 -17.76 5.83
CA GLY A 138 1.04 -19.18 5.84
C GLY A 138 2.28 -20.06 5.98
N THR A 139 2.13 -21.34 5.70
CA THR A 139 3.23 -22.31 5.66
C THR A 139 3.97 -22.33 4.32
N ARG A 140 3.34 -21.83 3.27
CA ARG A 140 3.87 -21.80 1.89
C ARG A 140 3.77 -20.42 1.25
N SER A 141 2.85 -19.58 1.72
CA SER A 141 2.52 -18.30 1.12
C SER A 141 2.73 -17.13 2.06
N LEU A 142 3.23 -16.04 1.51
CA LEU A 142 3.24 -14.71 2.11
C LEU A 142 2.38 -13.79 1.25
N VAL A 143 1.30 -13.25 1.82
CA VAL A 143 0.41 -12.33 1.10
C VAL A 143 0.53 -10.94 1.72
N LEU A 144 0.97 -9.96 0.93
CA LEU A 144 0.93 -8.57 1.30
C LEU A 144 -0.40 -7.98 0.82
N VAL A 145 -1.19 -7.44 1.73
CA VAL A 145 -2.52 -6.88 1.46
C VAL A 145 -2.49 -5.37 1.57
N GLU A 146 -2.85 -4.70 0.50
CA GLU A 146 -3.12 -3.26 0.42
C GLU A 146 -4.62 -3.02 0.39
N ALA A 147 -5.15 -2.32 1.37
CA ALA A 147 -6.55 -1.95 1.40
C ALA A 147 -6.76 -0.55 0.83
N LYS A 148 -7.69 -0.40 -0.11
CA LYS A 148 -8.03 0.89 -0.71
C LYS A 148 -9.53 1.12 -0.62
N HIS A 149 -9.93 2.12 0.15
CA HIS A 149 -11.34 2.47 0.31
C HIS A 149 -11.76 3.65 -0.55
N LEU A 150 -11.07 4.78 -0.43
CA LEU A 150 -11.35 6.02 -1.15
C LEU A 150 -10.24 6.43 -2.11
N ALA A 151 -9.00 6.16 -1.75
CA ALA A 151 -7.82 6.52 -2.53
C ALA A 151 -7.46 5.46 -3.58
N ALA A 152 -6.69 5.86 -4.58
CA ALA A 152 -5.93 4.96 -5.45
C ALA A 152 -4.57 4.61 -4.79
N PRO A 153 -3.86 3.58 -5.28
CA PRO A 153 -2.49 3.33 -4.87
C PRO A 153 -1.61 4.59 -4.94
N GLY A 154 -0.74 4.75 -3.95
CA GLY A 154 0.06 5.97 -3.79
C GLY A 154 1.07 6.16 -4.91
N ARG A 155 1.16 7.40 -5.40
CA ARG A 155 2.21 7.85 -6.34
C ARG A 155 3.46 8.30 -5.58
N CYS A 156 4.60 8.36 -6.27
CA CYS A 156 5.85 8.82 -5.67
C CYS A 156 5.74 10.26 -5.13
N GLY A 157 5.79 10.40 -3.81
CA GLY A 157 5.70 11.70 -3.15
C GLY A 157 6.89 12.62 -3.43
N ARG A 158 8.09 12.07 -3.71
CA ARG A 158 9.24 12.88 -4.13
C ARG A 158 8.99 13.50 -5.51
N TYR A 159 8.49 12.69 -6.46
CA TYR A 159 8.15 13.17 -7.79
C TYR A 159 7.07 14.26 -7.72
N LEU A 160 5.97 14.02 -7.00
CA LEU A 160 4.86 14.97 -6.87
C LEU A 160 5.25 16.31 -6.23
N ARG A 161 6.31 16.32 -5.42
CA ARG A 161 6.83 17.54 -4.78
C ARG A 161 7.99 18.19 -5.54
N GLY A 162 8.30 17.75 -6.76
CA GLY A 162 9.44 18.26 -7.51
C GLY A 162 10.81 17.92 -6.90
N ARG A 163 10.92 16.77 -6.22
CA ARG A 163 12.14 16.34 -5.51
C ARG A 163 12.63 14.95 -5.94
N CYS A 164 12.17 14.48 -7.09
CA CYS A 164 12.69 13.23 -7.66
C CYS A 164 14.16 13.43 -8.05
N PRO A 165 15.11 12.66 -7.51
CA PRO A 165 16.52 12.86 -7.79
C PRO A 165 16.92 12.52 -9.25
N GLU A 166 16.07 11.80 -9.98
CA GLU A 166 16.30 11.44 -11.38
C GLU A 166 15.76 12.50 -12.33
N VAL A 167 14.59 13.07 -12.02
CA VAL A 167 13.89 14.02 -12.92
C VAL A 167 14.16 15.47 -12.51
N HIS A 168 14.22 15.77 -11.21
CA HIS A 168 14.39 17.12 -10.68
C HIS A 168 15.80 17.28 -10.10
N VAL A 169 16.82 17.16 -10.95
CA VAL A 169 18.24 17.14 -10.54
C VAL A 169 18.67 18.38 -9.77
N GLU A 170 18.09 19.55 -10.04
CA GLU A 170 18.34 20.76 -9.27
C GLU A 170 17.99 20.62 -7.76
N SER A 171 17.03 19.76 -7.47
CA SER A 171 16.60 19.45 -6.09
C SER A 171 17.41 18.33 -5.43
N ARG A 172 18.28 17.68 -6.19
CA ARG A 172 19.09 16.54 -5.72
C ARG A 172 20.27 17.00 -4.87
N GLY A 173 20.90 18.13 -5.20
CA GLY A 173 22.19 18.51 -4.64
C GLY A 173 23.25 17.43 -4.96
N GLU A 174 24.19 17.24 -4.03
CA GLU A 174 25.22 16.17 -4.12
C GLU A 174 24.73 14.82 -3.56
N GLY A 175 23.43 14.68 -3.26
CA GLY A 175 22.86 13.49 -2.67
C GLY A 175 22.78 12.28 -3.62
N PRO A 176 22.57 11.07 -3.07
CA PRO A 176 22.44 9.85 -3.86
C PRO A 176 21.22 9.92 -4.80
N GLY A 177 21.24 9.10 -5.85
CA GLY A 177 20.12 8.89 -6.76
C GLY A 177 18.90 8.28 -6.09
N CYS A 178 17.93 7.90 -6.90
CA CYS A 178 16.78 7.17 -6.41
C CYS A 178 17.16 5.71 -6.14
N ARG A 179 17.01 5.25 -4.90
CA ARG A 179 17.34 3.90 -4.48
C ARG A 179 16.73 2.81 -5.36
N TYR A 180 15.50 3.05 -5.84
CA TYR A 180 14.78 2.08 -6.68
C TYR A 180 15.31 1.99 -8.14
N TRP A 181 16.41 2.64 -8.43
CA TRP A 181 17.18 2.54 -9.67
C TRP A 181 18.64 2.19 -9.39
N GLU A 182 18.96 1.75 -8.17
CA GLU A 182 20.25 1.21 -7.79
C GLU A 182 20.19 -0.32 -7.86
N ALA A 183 21.34 -0.96 -8.07
CA ALA A 183 21.41 -2.41 -8.14
C ALA A 183 21.03 -3.07 -6.80
N GLY A 184 20.37 -4.22 -6.85
CA GLY A 184 19.98 -5.02 -5.68
C GLY A 184 18.49 -5.23 -5.53
N GLU A 185 18.04 -5.61 -4.32
CA GLU A 185 16.62 -5.92 -4.04
C GLU A 185 15.68 -4.71 -4.19
N ALA A 186 16.22 -3.50 -4.10
CA ALA A 186 15.47 -2.26 -4.27
C ALA A 186 15.22 -1.87 -5.74
N ASP A 187 15.93 -2.48 -6.70
CA ASP A 187 15.86 -2.09 -8.09
C ASP A 187 14.53 -2.53 -8.73
N PHE A 188 13.72 -1.56 -9.15
CA PHE A 188 12.48 -1.84 -9.88
C PHE A 188 12.72 -2.68 -11.14
N SER A 189 13.85 -2.53 -11.82
CA SER A 189 14.14 -3.26 -13.04
C SER A 189 14.28 -4.78 -12.84
N THR A 190 14.45 -5.25 -11.62
CA THR A 190 14.47 -6.69 -11.29
C THR A 190 13.09 -7.34 -11.39
N ALA A 191 12.01 -6.56 -11.23
CA ALA A 191 10.65 -7.05 -11.21
C ALA A 191 9.73 -6.39 -12.24
N LEU A 192 10.03 -5.16 -12.67
CA LEU A 192 9.13 -4.30 -13.41
C LEU A 192 9.79 -3.70 -14.67
N GLU A 193 9.04 -3.66 -15.76
CA GLU A 193 9.43 -2.98 -17.00
C GLU A 193 8.96 -1.52 -16.96
N PHE A 194 9.71 -0.70 -16.25
CA PHE A 194 9.44 0.76 -16.16
C PHE A 194 10.18 1.57 -17.24
N GLY A 195 10.83 0.89 -18.18
CA GLY A 195 11.69 1.52 -19.19
C GLY A 195 13.05 1.92 -18.61
N PRO A 196 13.79 2.78 -19.30
CA PRO A 196 15.09 3.24 -18.84
C PRO A 196 14.97 4.10 -17.57
N ARG A 197 16.07 4.20 -16.82
CA ARG A 197 16.16 5.12 -15.68
C ARG A 197 15.72 6.52 -16.11
N PRO A 198 14.81 7.19 -15.36
CA PRO A 198 14.32 8.52 -15.72
C PRO A 198 15.45 9.56 -15.80
N THR A 199 15.27 10.54 -16.66
CA THR A 199 16.16 11.69 -16.84
C THR A 199 15.43 13.00 -16.59
N PRO A 200 16.09 14.16 -16.50
CA PRO A 200 15.43 15.45 -16.30
C PRO A 200 14.32 15.76 -17.30
N ASP A 201 14.44 15.29 -18.53
CA ASP A 201 13.47 15.53 -19.61
C ASP A 201 12.37 14.46 -19.68
N SER A 202 12.41 13.47 -18.77
CA SER A 202 11.40 12.41 -18.76
C SER A 202 10.03 12.95 -18.41
N PRO A 203 8.96 12.54 -19.14
CA PRO A 203 7.59 12.72 -18.68
C PRO A 203 7.38 11.98 -17.36
N ALA A 204 6.17 12.06 -16.76
CA ALA A 204 5.87 11.35 -15.52
C ALA A 204 6.25 9.86 -15.65
N PRO A 205 7.35 9.40 -15.01
CA PRO A 205 7.86 8.06 -15.26
C PRO A 205 6.95 7.01 -14.61
N PRO A 206 6.85 5.79 -15.19
CA PRO A 206 6.01 4.71 -14.62
C PRO A 206 6.30 4.42 -13.15
N CYS A 207 7.56 4.48 -12.72
CA CYS A 207 7.94 4.32 -11.32
C CYS A 207 7.31 5.36 -10.38
N ALA A 208 7.02 6.57 -10.89
CA ALA A 208 6.32 7.58 -10.08
C ALA A 208 4.82 7.34 -10.03
N VAL A 209 4.23 6.74 -11.07
CA VAL A 209 2.80 6.42 -11.15
C VAL A 209 2.47 5.19 -10.30
N HIS A 210 3.26 4.14 -10.42
CA HIS A 210 3.04 2.84 -9.75
C HIS A 210 3.91 2.65 -8.50
N TYR A 211 4.30 3.74 -7.87
CA TYR A 211 5.29 3.74 -6.80
C TYR A 211 4.95 2.82 -5.63
N GLN A 212 3.71 2.91 -5.10
CA GLN A 212 3.30 2.07 -3.98
C GLN A 212 3.29 0.60 -4.37
N LEU A 213 2.62 0.24 -5.47
CA LEU A 213 2.53 -1.14 -5.92
C LEU A 213 3.91 -1.75 -6.24
N GLY A 214 4.79 -0.98 -6.87
CA GLY A 214 6.15 -1.41 -7.14
C GLY A 214 6.94 -1.72 -5.88
N ARG A 215 6.87 -0.84 -4.87
CA ARG A 215 7.53 -1.07 -3.58
C ARG A 215 6.96 -2.28 -2.84
N THR A 216 5.63 -2.40 -2.80
CA THR A 216 4.96 -3.55 -2.17
C THR A 216 5.38 -4.86 -2.85
N LEU A 217 5.52 -4.88 -4.19
CA LEU A 217 6.02 -6.04 -4.92
C LEU A 217 7.47 -6.38 -4.54
N LEU A 218 8.38 -5.40 -4.55
CA LEU A 218 9.78 -5.63 -4.15
C LEU A 218 9.88 -6.14 -2.71
N LEU A 219 9.12 -5.53 -1.79
CA LEU A 219 9.09 -5.97 -0.38
C LEU A 219 8.54 -7.40 -0.27
N SER A 220 7.48 -7.74 -1.03
CA SER A 220 6.91 -9.10 -0.99
C SER A 220 7.93 -10.14 -1.44
N ARG A 221 8.71 -9.86 -2.49
CA ARG A 221 9.77 -10.75 -2.99
C ARG A 221 10.91 -10.88 -1.97
N ALA A 222 11.40 -9.76 -1.46
CA ALA A 222 12.50 -9.74 -0.49
C ALA A 222 12.15 -10.47 0.81
N LEU A 223 10.97 -10.23 1.35
CA LEU A 223 10.51 -10.87 2.59
C LEU A 223 10.19 -12.34 2.38
N ALA A 224 9.48 -12.69 1.29
CA ALA A 224 9.16 -14.09 0.97
C ALA A 224 10.41 -14.92 0.75
N HIS A 225 11.44 -14.39 0.10
CA HIS A 225 12.74 -15.05 -0.06
C HIS A 225 13.38 -15.37 1.29
N ARG A 226 13.37 -14.42 2.24
CA ARG A 226 13.92 -14.62 3.60
C ARG A 226 13.16 -15.67 4.41
N LEU A 227 11.84 -15.72 4.23
CA LEU A 227 10.96 -16.66 4.93
C LEU A 227 10.83 -18.02 4.24
N GLY A 228 11.37 -18.19 3.03
CA GLY A 228 11.20 -19.41 2.22
C GLY A 228 9.76 -19.61 1.73
N LEU A 229 9.00 -18.53 1.52
CA LEU A 229 7.59 -18.53 1.14
C LEU A 229 7.39 -18.05 -0.30
N ARG A 230 6.20 -18.28 -0.86
CA ARG A 230 5.78 -17.73 -2.15
C ARG A 230 5.18 -16.33 -1.96
N PRO A 231 5.66 -15.29 -2.67
CA PRO A 231 5.13 -13.94 -2.54
C PRO A 231 3.77 -13.78 -3.25
N HIS A 232 2.86 -13.05 -2.63
CA HIS A 232 1.61 -12.59 -3.23
C HIS A 232 1.36 -11.14 -2.85
N VAL A 233 0.80 -10.36 -3.77
CA VAL A 233 0.38 -8.97 -3.53
C VAL A 233 -1.09 -8.82 -3.88
N TRP A 234 -1.91 -8.56 -2.86
CA TRP A 234 -3.34 -8.41 -3.02
C TRP A 234 -3.78 -6.99 -2.72
N MET A 235 -4.79 -6.54 -3.45
CA MET A 235 -5.49 -5.31 -3.14
C MET A 235 -6.95 -5.63 -2.78
N ILE A 236 -7.45 -5.05 -1.67
CA ILE A 236 -8.84 -5.16 -1.27
C ILE A 236 -9.51 -3.81 -1.51
N VAL A 237 -10.55 -3.78 -2.35
CA VAL A 237 -11.23 -2.54 -2.77
C VAL A 237 -12.74 -2.68 -2.73
N PRO A 238 -13.53 -1.62 -2.49
CA PRO A 238 -14.96 -1.67 -2.70
C PRO A 238 -15.26 -2.01 -4.18
N ARG A 239 -16.16 -2.97 -4.43
CA ARG A 239 -16.52 -3.41 -5.80
C ARG A 239 -16.87 -2.24 -6.71
N ARG A 240 -17.63 -1.26 -6.18
CA ARG A 240 -18.01 -0.04 -6.92
C ARG A 240 -16.83 0.86 -7.32
N ARG A 241 -15.68 0.69 -6.69
CA ARG A 241 -14.45 1.47 -6.97
C ARG A 241 -13.58 0.81 -8.01
N TRP A 242 -13.68 -0.49 -8.17
CA TRP A 242 -12.84 -1.26 -9.07
C TRP A 242 -12.77 -0.70 -10.49
N PRO A 243 -13.87 -0.33 -11.18
CA PRO A 243 -13.80 0.20 -12.55
C PRO A 243 -12.94 1.46 -12.70
N ARG A 244 -12.73 2.21 -11.62
CA ARG A 244 -11.86 3.41 -11.63
C ARG A 244 -10.39 3.08 -11.39
N LEU A 245 -10.10 1.95 -10.76
CA LEU A 245 -8.75 1.50 -10.42
C LEU A 245 -8.21 0.51 -11.44
N GLU A 246 -9.08 -0.21 -12.12
CA GLU A 246 -8.79 -1.31 -13.02
C GLU A 246 -7.74 -0.94 -14.08
N ARG A 247 -7.91 0.17 -14.77
CA ARG A 247 -6.96 0.62 -15.79
C ARG A 247 -5.53 0.81 -15.23
N SER A 248 -5.42 1.44 -14.07
CA SER A 248 -4.11 1.66 -13.42
C SER A 248 -3.50 0.36 -12.91
N TRP A 249 -4.34 -0.56 -12.44
CA TRP A 249 -3.90 -1.88 -12.00
C TRP A 249 -3.41 -2.73 -13.18
N LEU A 250 -4.15 -2.74 -14.29
CA LEU A 250 -3.75 -3.46 -15.51
C LEU A 250 -2.45 -2.90 -16.08
N ASP A 251 -2.30 -1.55 -16.16
CA ASP A 251 -1.04 -0.93 -16.59
C ASP A 251 0.13 -1.31 -15.69
N PHE A 252 -0.09 -1.49 -14.38
CA PHE A 252 0.93 -2.02 -13.48
C PHE A 252 1.22 -3.51 -13.75
N ALA A 253 0.18 -4.33 -13.88
CA ALA A 253 0.32 -5.77 -14.10
C ALA A 253 1.03 -6.10 -15.43
N ASP A 254 0.76 -5.32 -16.48
CA ASP A 254 1.40 -5.46 -17.79
C ASP A 254 2.90 -5.12 -17.77
N ARG A 255 3.39 -4.48 -16.70
CA ARG A 255 4.80 -4.16 -16.50
C ARG A 255 5.59 -5.21 -15.73
N LEU A 256 4.96 -6.26 -15.28
CA LEU A 256 5.66 -7.34 -14.58
C LEU A 256 6.55 -8.12 -15.54
N ARG A 257 7.80 -8.34 -15.15
CA ARG A 257 8.76 -9.11 -15.94
C ARG A 257 8.56 -10.61 -15.82
N ASP A 258 8.15 -11.06 -14.64
CA ASP A 258 7.96 -12.47 -14.35
C ASP A 258 6.48 -12.86 -14.38
N PRO A 259 6.09 -13.84 -15.22
CA PRO A 259 4.72 -14.40 -15.18
C PRO A 259 4.31 -14.95 -13.81
N ALA A 260 5.27 -15.36 -12.96
CA ALA A 260 4.98 -15.79 -11.60
C ALA A 260 4.47 -14.63 -10.74
N ASP A 261 5.09 -13.45 -10.84
CA ASP A 261 4.61 -12.24 -10.16
C ASP A 261 3.20 -11.85 -10.63
N TRP A 262 2.91 -11.99 -11.92
CA TRP A 262 1.56 -11.73 -12.45
C TRP A 262 0.50 -12.64 -11.82
N ARG A 263 0.80 -13.93 -11.66
CA ARG A 263 -0.10 -14.90 -11.00
C ARG A 263 -0.25 -14.62 -9.50
N ALA A 264 0.75 -13.99 -8.89
CA ALA A 264 0.77 -13.61 -7.49
C ALA A 264 -0.09 -12.37 -7.17
N LEU A 265 -0.46 -11.58 -8.21
CA LEU A 265 -1.33 -10.42 -8.03
C LEU A 265 -2.80 -10.81 -7.97
N ARG A 266 -3.57 -10.10 -7.09
CA ARG A 266 -5.00 -10.33 -6.96
C ARG A 266 -5.71 -9.08 -6.46
N VAL A 267 -6.96 -8.89 -6.90
CA VAL A 267 -7.85 -7.87 -6.37
C VAL A 267 -9.12 -8.52 -5.83
N LEU A 268 -9.42 -8.29 -4.56
CA LEU A 268 -10.62 -8.78 -3.89
C LEU A 268 -11.60 -7.63 -3.63
N ALA A 269 -12.89 -7.94 -3.62
CA ALA A 269 -13.90 -6.99 -3.22
C ALA A 269 -14.07 -6.98 -1.69
N TRP A 270 -14.14 -5.79 -1.08
CA TRP A 270 -14.49 -5.62 0.34
C TRP A 270 -15.75 -6.38 0.72
N GLU A 271 -16.74 -6.32 -0.15
CA GLU A 271 -18.06 -6.93 0.06
C GLU A 271 -17.96 -8.45 0.13
N ASP A 272 -17.07 -9.07 -0.66
CA ASP A 272 -16.89 -10.52 -0.66
C ASP A 272 -16.15 -10.98 0.60
N VAL A 273 -15.07 -10.29 0.96
CA VAL A 273 -14.35 -10.55 2.22
C VAL A 273 -15.30 -10.42 3.42
N ARG A 274 -16.16 -9.40 3.42
CA ARG A 274 -17.15 -9.20 4.49
C ARG A 274 -18.20 -10.31 4.56
N ARG A 275 -18.64 -10.84 3.41
CA ARG A 275 -19.64 -11.92 3.36
C ARG A 275 -19.16 -13.22 3.98
N LEU A 276 -17.86 -13.52 3.87
CA LEU A 276 -17.29 -14.69 4.58
C LEU A 276 -17.58 -14.69 6.07
N THR A 277 -17.97 -13.55 6.65
CA THR A 277 -18.27 -13.41 8.05
C THR A 277 -19.76 -13.54 8.37
N SER A 278 -20.63 -13.47 7.36
CA SER A 278 -22.08 -13.39 7.53
C SER A 278 -22.79 -14.71 7.29
N ASP A 279 -22.07 -15.71 6.76
CA ASP A 279 -22.65 -17.02 6.45
C ASP A 279 -22.07 -18.08 7.42
N PRO A 280 -22.85 -18.47 8.48
CA PRO A 280 -22.40 -19.49 9.44
C PRO A 280 -22.47 -20.92 8.88
N GLN A 281 -22.81 -21.11 7.60
CA GLN A 281 -22.99 -22.41 6.95
C GLN A 281 -22.17 -22.50 5.65
N GLY A 282 -20.86 -22.35 5.73
CA GLY A 282 -19.96 -22.68 4.65
C GLY A 282 -19.02 -23.81 5.05
#